data_3fabe634bae7f5a92c19dc6bd977f285
#
_entry.id   3fabe634bae7f5a92c19dc6bd977f285
#
_cell.length_a   1.000
_cell.length_b   1.000
_cell.length_c   1.000
_cell.angle_alpha   90.00
_cell.angle_beta   90.00
_cell.angle_gamma   90.00
#
_symmetry.space_group_name_H-M   'P 1'
#
loop_
_entity.id
_entity.type
_entity.pdbx_description
1 polymer ?
#
loop_
_entity_poly.entity_id
_entity_poly.type
_entity_poly.pdbx_seq_one_letter_code
_entity_poly.pdbx_strand_id
1 'polypeptide(L)'
;MHAPSNQHHKMGTESAEADQLHVVMFPWFAFGHISPFVQLSNKLSLHGVKVSFFSAPGNIPRIKSSLNLTPMADIIPLQIPHVDGLPPGLDSTSEMTPHMAELLKQALDLMQPQIKTLLSQLKPHFVFFDFTHYWLPGLVGSQLGIKTVNFSVFSAISQAYLVVPARKLNNSLADLMKSPDGFPATSITSLDEFVARDYLYVYTKFNGGPSVYERGIQGVDGCDVLAIKTCNEMEGPYLDFVRTQFKKPVLLTGPLVNPEPPSGELEERWANWLGKFPPKSVIYCSFGSETFLTVDQIKELAIGLEITGLPFFLVLNFPPNVDGQSELVRTLPPGFMDRVKDRGVVHTGWVQQQLILRHESVGCYVCHSGFSSVTEAVISDCQLVLLPLKGDQFLNSKLVAGDLKAGVEVNRRDHDGHFGKEDIFKAVKTVMVDVNKEPGASIRANQKWWREFLLNGQIQDKFIADFVKDLKALA
;
A
#
# COMPACT_ATOMS: atom_id res chain seq x y z
N MET A 1 26.85 -61.10 18.65
CA MET A 1 25.99 -60.58 17.60
C MET A 1 25.82 -59.08 17.85
N HIS A 2 26.56 -58.26 17.15
CA HIS A 2 26.55 -56.81 17.29
C HIS A 2 25.45 -56.20 16.36
N ALA A 3 24.61 -55.35 16.94
CA ALA A 3 23.66 -54.54 16.20
C ALA A 3 24.38 -53.36 15.51
N PRO A 4 24.05 -52.99 14.27
CA PRO A 4 24.65 -51.83 13.58
C PRO A 4 24.00 -50.52 14.06
N SER A 5 24.87 -49.55 14.32
CA SER A 5 24.54 -48.20 14.78
C SER A 5 23.82 -47.33 13.75
N ASN A 6 22.76 -46.71 14.20
CA ASN A 6 21.98 -45.67 13.48
C ASN A 6 22.78 -44.35 13.33
N GLN A 7 23.65 -44.25 12.32
CA GLN A 7 24.37 -43.01 12.00
C GLN A 7 23.90 -42.28 10.70
N HIS A 8 22.97 -42.88 9.95
CA HIS A 8 22.58 -42.31 8.65
C HIS A 8 21.41 -41.31 8.65
N HIS A 9 20.76 -41.07 9.77
CA HIS A 9 19.58 -40.16 9.82
C HIS A 9 19.89 -38.71 10.21
N LYS A 10 21.09 -38.41 10.76
CA LYS A 10 21.44 -37.02 11.13
C LYS A 10 22.09 -36.20 10.00
N MET A 11 22.78 -36.86 9.06
CA MET A 11 23.46 -36.13 7.97
C MET A 11 22.52 -35.59 6.86
N GLY A 12 21.32 -36.18 6.70
CA GLY A 12 20.36 -35.72 5.68
C GLY A 12 19.55 -34.46 6.09
N THR A 13 19.37 -34.23 7.37
CA THR A 13 18.64 -33.06 7.89
C THR A 13 19.53 -31.80 7.97
N GLU A 14 20.80 -31.95 8.32
CA GLU A 14 21.75 -30.82 8.38
C GLU A 14 22.13 -30.28 6.99
N SER A 15 22.17 -31.13 5.95
CA SER A 15 22.42 -30.65 4.57
C SER A 15 21.23 -29.98 3.93
N ALA A 16 19.99 -30.33 4.32
CA ALA A 16 18.77 -29.69 3.81
C ALA A 16 18.51 -28.31 4.45
N GLU A 17 18.94 -28.10 5.72
CA GLU A 17 18.86 -26.81 6.38
C GLU A 17 19.92 -25.81 5.88
N ALA A 18 21.08 -26.27 5.43
CA ALA A 18 22.15 -25.42 4.92
C ALA A 18 21.84 -24.76 3.55
N ASP A 19 20.87 -25.31 2.81
CA ASP A 19 20.49 -24.85 1.47
C ASP A 19 19.18 -24.02 1.45
N GLN A 20 18.56 -23.82 2.64
CA GLN A 20 17.30 -23.11 2.77
C GLN A 20 17.50 -21.61 2.82
N LEU A 21 16.93 -20.89 1.83
CA LEU A 21 16.96 -19.44 1.83
C LEU A 21 16.21 -18.87 3.06
N HIS A 22 16.88 -18.03 3.84
CA HIS A 22 16.33 -17.34 5.00
C HIS A 22 16.32 -15.82 4.75
N VAL A 23 15.17 -15.18 4.94
CA VAL A 23 15.00 -13.74 4.78
C VAL A 23 14.44 -13.11 6.05
N VAL A 24 14.86 -11.90 6.35
CA VAL A 24 14.24 -11.05 7.38
C VAL A 24 13.38 -10.01 6.68
N MET A 25 12.16 -9.78 7.18
CA MET A 25 11.22 -8.76 6.71
C MET A 25 11.13 -7.64 7.74
N PHE A 26 11.51 -6.43 7.35
CA PHE A 26 11.52 -5.27 8.24
C PHE A 26 10.78 -4.09 7.60
N PRO A 27 9.43 -4.06 7.62
CA PRO A 27 8.63 -2.96 7.09
C PRO A 27 8.66 -1.71 7.96
N TRP A 28 8.31 -0.57 7.38
CA TRP A 28 7.86 0.59 8.12
C TRP A 28 6.59 0.27 8.92
N PHE A 29 6.43 0.87 10.12
CA PHE A 29 5.35 0.57 11.06
C PHE A 29 4.01 1.26 10.70
N ALA A 30 3.74 1.38 9.42
CA ALA A 30 2.46 1.77 8.85
C ALA A 30 1.76 0.56 8.25
N PHE A 31 0.46 0.41 8.47
CA PHE A 31 -0.23 -0.79 8.02
C PHE A 31 -0.24 -0.96 6.50
N GLY A 32 -0.26 0.15 5.75
CA GLY A 32 -0.10 0.15 4.29
C GLY A 32 1.24 -0.43 3.81
N HIS A 33 2.27 -0.45 4.68
CA HIS A 33 3.58 -1.03 4.43
C HIS A 33 3.68 -2.46 4.98
N ILE A 34 3.19 -2.69 6.20
CA ILE A 34 3.19 -4.01 6.84
C ILE A 34 2.44 -5.04 5.99
N SER A 35 1.26 -4.70 5.48
CA SER A 35 0.42 -5.63 4.72
C SER A 35 1.09 -6.21 3.47
N PRO A 36 1.74 -5.43 2.58
CA PRO A 36 2.50 -5.98 1.46
C PRO A 36 3.68 -6.89 1.88
N PHE A 37 4.38 -6.54 2.96
CA PHE A 37 5.44 -7.40 3.50
C PHE A 37 4.89 -8.73 4.02
N VAL A 38 3.73 -8.74 4.68
CA VAL A 38 3.04 -9.96 5.09
C VAL A 38 2.61 -10.80 3.88
N GLN A 39 2.02 -10.15 2.85
CA GLN A 39 1.63 -10.84 1.62
C GLN A 39 2.82 -11.50 0.93
N LEU A 40 3.95 -10.79 0.81
CA LEU A 40 5.17 -11.35 0.25
C LEU A 40 5.71 -12.49 1.11
N SER A 41 5.72 -12.34 2.44
CA SER A 41 6.15 -13.38 3.39
C SER A 41 5.37 -14.68 3.20
N ASN A 42 4.04 -14.59 3.12
CA ASN A 42 3.19 -15.75 2.91
C ASN A 42 3.51 -16.48 1.60
N LYS A 43 3.71 -15.72 0.52
CA LYS A 43 4.06 -16.28 -0.79
C LYS A 43 5.47 -16.91 -0.79
N LEU A 44 6.46 -16.26 -0.19
CA LEU A 44 7.82 -16.78 -0.06
C LEU A 44 7.86 -18.08 0.76
N SER A 45 7.12 -18.15 1.87
CA SER A 45 7.04 -19.35 2.70
C SER A 45 6.48 -20.55 1.95
N LEU A 46 5.48 -20.35 1.06
CA LEU A 46 4.96 -21.39 0.18
C LEU A 46 6.00 -21.92 -0.83
N HIS A 47 7.02 -21.10 -1.16
CA HIS A 47 8.15 -21.47 -2.01
C HIS A 47 9.38 -21.96 -1.23
N GLY A 48 9.21 -22.34 0.05
CA GLY A 48 10.27 -22.92 0.86
C GLY A 48 11.28 -21.92 1.42
N VAL A 49 10.99 -20.62 1.38
CA VAL A 49 11.84 -19.58 1.98
C VAL A 49 11.47 -19.40 3.44
N LYS A 50 12.45 -19.47 4.35
CA LYS A 50 12.27 -19.14 5.76
C LYS A 50 12.15 -17.63 5.94
N VAL A 51 11.18 -17.18 6.75
CA VAL A 51 10.90 -15.76 6.98
C VAL A 51 10.95 -15.45 8.48
N SER A 52 11.75 -14.46 8.88
CA SER A 52 11.66 -13.84 10.21
C SER A 52 11.12 -12.41 10.07
N PHE A 53 9.95 -12.16 10.63
CA PHE A 53 9.24 -10.89 10.46
C PHE A 53 9.47 -9.98 11.67
N PHE A 54 10.13 -8.84 11.46
CA PHE A 54 10.39 -7.83 12.48
C PHE A 54 9.24 -6.86 12.60
N SER A 55 8.74 -6.60 13.78
CA SER A 55 7.71 -5.58 14.02
C SER A 55 7.67 -5.07 15.46
N ALA A 56 7.11 -3.87 15.61
CA ALA A 56 6.78 -3.31 16.90
C ALA A 56 5.62 -4.09 17.58
N PRO A 57 5.59 -4.19 18.91
CA PRO A 57 4.63 -5.00 19.65
C PRO A 57 3.16 -4.71 19.34
N GLY A 58 2.78 -3.44 19.20
CA GLY A 58 1.39 -3.03 18.91
C GLY A 58 0.87 -3.52 17.55
N ASN A 59 1.76 -3.75 16.58
CA ASN A 59 1.37 -4.27 15.26
C ASN A 59 1.23 -5.81 15.23
N ILE A 60 1.83 -6.53 16.20
CA ILE A 60 1.91 -8.00 16.19
C ILE A 60 0.54 -8.70 16.16
N PRO A 61 -0.48 -8.29 16.92
CA PRO A 61 -1.79 -8.96 16.87
C PRO A 61 -2.38 -8.96 15.47
N ARG A 62 -2.26 -7.84 14.77
CA ARG A 62 -2.78 -7.67 13.40
C ARG A 62 -1.94 -8.43 12.38
N ILE A 63 -0.63 -8.49 12.54
CA ILE A 63 0.26 -9.30 11.70
C ILE A 63 -0.09 -10.78 11.87
N LYS A 64 -0.25 -11.26 13.11
CA LYS A 64 -0.61 -12.66 13.40
C LYS A 64 -1.92 -13.11 12.76
N SER A 65 -2.87 -12.21 12.59
CA SER A 65 -4.14 -12.54 11.92
C SER A 65 -4.01 -12.73 10.40
N SER A 66 -2.90 -12.31 9.80
CA SER A 66 -2.70 -12.29 8.34
C SER A 66 -1.46 -13.03 7.87
N LEU A 67 -0.44 -13.20 8.73
CA LEU A 67 0.76 -13.96 8.44
C LEU A 67 0.50 -15.45 8.73
N ASN A 68 0.74 -16.28 7.73
CA ASN A 68 0.66 -17.74 7.88
C ASN A 68 1.82 -18.23 8.74
N LEU A 69 1.61 -18.27 10.05
CA LEU A 69 2.60 -18.79 11.00
C LEU A 69 2.76 -20.29 10.79
N THR A 70 3.93 -20.67 10.28
CA THR A 70 4.35 -22.06 10.04
C THR A 70 5.77 -22.21 10.59
N PRO A 71 6.37 -23.39 10.60
CA PRO A 71 7.81 -23.52 10.88
C PRO A 71 8.69 -22.66 9.97
N MET A 72 8.13 -22.17 8.84
CA MET A 72 8.81 -21.33 7.86
C MET A 72 8.66 -19.82 8.12
N ALA A 73 7.80 -19.38 9.02
CA ALA A 73 7.56 -17.97 9.30
C ALA A 73 7.35 -17.72 10.81
N ASP A 74 8.15 -16.82 11.38
CA ASP A 74 8.06 -16.36 12.75
C ASP A 74 8.03 -14.84 12.86
N ILE A 75 7.55 -14.32 14.01
CA ILE A 75 7.52 -12.89 14.29
C ILE A 75 8.47 -12.58 15.44
N ILE A 76 9.36 -11.62 15.21
CA ILE A 76 10.33 -11.16 16.21
C ILE A 76 9.93 -9.76 16.66
N PRO A 77 9.52 -9.59 17.93
CA PRO A 77 9.14 -8.30 18.47
C PRO A 77 10.37 -7.39 18.62
N LEU A 78 10.22 -6.13 18.26
CA LEU A 78 11.24 -5.10 18.42
C LEU A 78 10.87 -4.15 19.55
N GLN A 79 11.86 -3.70 20.31
CA GLN A 79 11.67 -2.63 21.29
C GLN A 79 11.85 -1.28 20.62
N ILE A 80 10.84 -0.41 20.74
CA ILE A 80 10.93 0.95 20.24
C ILE A 80 11.69 1.81 21.24
N PRO A 81 12.83 2.43 20.84
CA PRO A 81 13.57 3.34 21.70
C PRO A 81 12.74 4.55 22.12
N HIS A 82 13.01 5.07 23.31
CA HIS A 82 12.39 6.30 23.78
C HIS A 82 12.83 7.50 22.93
N VAL A 83 11.86 8.30 22.51
CA VAL A 83 12.07 9.60 21.85
C VAL A 83 11.12 10.61 22.52
N ASP A 84 11.64 11.77 22.90
CA ASP A 84 10.85 12.81 23.54
C ASP A 84 9.67 13.24 22.65
N GLY A 85 8.48 13.24 23.22
CA GLY A 85 7.24 13.56 22.49
C GLY A 85 6.55 12.37 21.81
N LEU A 86 7.18 11.19 21.76
CA LEU A 86 6.54 9.95 21.31
C LEU A 86 6.02 9.17 22.52
N PRO A 87 4.70 9.01 22.70
CA PRO A 87 4.14 8.25 23.80
C PRO A 87 4.58 6.78 23.78
N PRO A 88 4.94 6.18 24.93
CA PRO A 88 5.26 4.76 25.02
C PRO A 88 4.11 3.87 24.55
N GLY A 89 4.42 2.84 23.78
CA GLY A 89 3.42 1.91 23.24
C GLY A 89 2.64 2.42 22.02
N LEU A 90 2.91 3.64 21.59
CA LEU A 90 2.39 4.17 20.31
C LEU A 90 3.39 3.82 19.21
N ASP A 91 3.19 2.70 18.56
CA ASP A 91 4.14 2.09 17.63
C ASP A 91 3.55 1.73 16.25
N SER A 92 2.37 2.33 15.93
CA SER A 92 1.71 2.24 14.63
C SER A 92 1.24 3.62 14.15
N THR A 93 1.52 3.96 12.89
CA THR A 93 1.15 5.27 12.31
C THR A 93 -0.36 5.51 12.24
N SER A 94 -1.18 4.47 12.26
CA SER A 94 -2.65 4.59 12.24
C SER A 94 -3.24 5.31 13.46
N GLU A 95 -2.47 5.39 14.55
CA GLU A 95 -2.86 6.02 15.80
C GLU A 95 -2.11 7.35 16.06
N MET A 96 -1.36 7.81 15.06
CA MET A 96 -0.44 8.94 15.18
C MET A 96 -0.86 10.16 14.39
N THR A 97 -0.50 11.33 14.89
CA THR A 97 -0.46 12.54 14.08
C THR A 97 0.76 12.50 13.13
N PRO A 98 0.77 13.31 12.04
CA PRO A 98 1.95 13.41 11.17
C PRO A 98 3.26 13.73 11.91
N HIS A 99 3.18 14.61 12.92
CA HIS A 99 4.32 14.94 13.77
C HIS A 99 4.86 13.72 14.55
N MET A 100 3.96 12.94 15.16
CA MET A 100 4.35 11.72 15.88
C MET A 100 4.96 10.66 14.95
N ALA A 101 4.48 10.55 13.71
CA ALA A 101 5.06 9.66 12.71
C ALA A 101 6.53 10.04 12.37
N GLU A 102 6.86 11.35 12.41
CA GLU A 102 8.26 11.80 12.26
C GLU A 102 9.12 11.41 13.49
N LEU A 103 8.58 11.49 14.71
CA LEU A 103 9.26 11.02 15.92
C LEU A 103 9.46 9.50 15.90
N LEU A 104 8.51 8.74 15.36
CA LEU A 104 8.67 7.28 15.17
C LEU A 104 9.80 6.96 14.19
N LYS A 105 10.02 7.75 13.13
CA LYS A 105 11.20 7.60 12.25
C LYS A 105 12.50 7.83 13.01
N GLN A 106 12.54 8.80 13.93
CA GLN A 106 13.72 9.01 14.80
C GLN A 106 13.95 7.81 15.73
N ALA A 107 12.89 7.28 16.34
CA ALA A 107 12.98 6.06 17.14
C ALA A 107 13.54 4.89 16.31
N LEU A 108 13.08 4.74 15.07
CA LEU A 108 13.58 3.74 14.13
C LEU A 108 15.08 3.91 13.86
N ASP A 109 15.56 5.13 13.67
CA ASP A 109 16.98 5.42 13.44
C ASP A 109 17.84 5.02 14.66
N LEU A 110 17.29 5.06 15.87
CA LEU A 110 17.95 4.62 17.10
C LEU A 110 17.98 3.10 17.29
N MET A 111 17.23 2.33 16.49
CA MET A 111 17.17 0.85 16.61
C MET A 111 18.39 0.14 16.02
N GLN A 112 19.30 0.83 15.36
CA GLN A 112 20.46 0.23 14.67
C GLN A 112 21.21 -0.81 15.51
N PRO A 113 21.58 -0.56 16.81
CA PRO A 113 22.27 -1.56 17.62
C PRO A 113 21.46 -2.83 17.85
N GLN A 114 20.16 -2.71 18.10
CA GLN A 114 19.24 -3.86 18.28
C GLN A 114 19.15 -4.69 17.01
N ILE A 115 18.95 -4.04 15.88
CA ILE A 115 18.82 -4.69 14.56
C ILE A 115 20.12 -5.40 14.20
N LYS A 116 21.28 -4.77 14.41
CA LYS A 116 22.59 -5.40 14.19
C LYS A 116 22.76 -6.69 15.01
N THR A 117 22.38 -6.64 16.29
CA THR A 117 22.46 -7.80 17.19
C THR A 117 21.56 -8.95 16.69
N LEU A 118 20.30 -8.65 16.37
CA LEU A 118 19.34 -9.65 15.88
C LEU A 118 19.81 -10.28 14.57
N LEU A 119 20.24 -9.48 13.60
CA LEU A 119 20.73 -9.97 12.32
C LEU A 119 22.00 -10.81 12.46
N SER A 120 22.92 -10.45 13.39
CA SER A 120 24.12 -11.24 13.70
C SER A 120 23.78 -12.62 14.27
N GLN A 121 22.68 -12.72 15.02
CA GLN A 121 22.21 -13.99 15.60
C GLN A 121 21.47 -14.84 14.56
N LEU A 122 20.60 -14.24 13.77
CA LEU A 122 19.76 -14.93 12.79
C LEU A 122 20.53 -15.35 11.55
N LYS A 123 21.55 -14.59 11.16
CA LYS A 123 22.36 -14.79 9.94
C LYS A 123 21.53 -15.09 8.69
N PRO A 124 20.54 -14.25 8.35
CA PRO A 124 19.73 -14.46 7.15
C PRO A 124 20.60 -14.24 5.89
N HIS A 125 20.16 -14.78 4.76
CA HIS A 125 20.76 -14.47 3.46
C HIS A 125 20.43 -13.05 3.01
N PHE A 126 19.17 -12.61 3.26
CA PHE A 126 18.70 -11.28 2.91
C PHE A 126 17.94 -10.62 4.05
N VAL A 127 18.04 -9.29 4.11
CA VAL A 127 17.13 -8.46 4.89
C VAL A 127 16.34 -7.54 3.93
N PHE A 128 15.03 -7.70 3.91
CA PHE A 128 14.09 -6.84 3.21
C PHE A 128 13.73 -5.66 4.09
N PHE A 129 13.86 -4.45 3.57
CA PHE A 129 13.60 -3.24 4.34
C PHE A 129 12.86 -2.19 3.51
N ASP A 130 12.23 -1.24 4.20
CA ASP A 130 11.41 -0.19 3.63
C ASP A 130 12.19 1.13 3.53
N PHE A 131 11.63 2.12 2.83
CA PHE A 131 12.24 3.43 2.57
C PHE A 131 12.76 4.16 3.81
N THR A 132 12.19 3.92 4.99
CA THR A 132 12.61 4.57 6.25
C THR A 132 13.95 4.09 6.78
N HIS A 133 14.36 2.87 6.43
CA HIS A 133 15.56 2.20 6.98
C HIS A 133 16.83 2.46 6.14
N TYR A 134 17.02 3.69 5.67
CA TYR A 134 18.12 4.09 4.77
C TYR A 134 19.53 3.70 5.28
N TRP A 135 19.69 3.57 6.58
CA TRP A 135 20.94 3.20 7.26
C TRP A 135 21.27 1.70 7.21
N LEU A 136 20.28 0.87 6.91
CA LEU A 136 20.41 -0.61 7.02
C LEU A 136 21.49 -1.20 6.09
N PRO A 137 21.61 -0.80 4.82
CA PRO A 137 22.67 -1.31 3.95
C PRO A 137 24.06 -1.05 4.50
N GLY A 138 24.32 0.14 5.02
CA GLY A 138 25.58 0.48 5.66
C GLY A 138 25.87 -0.28 6.95
N LEU A 139 24.79 -0.66 7.67
CA LEU A 139 24.91 -1.38 8.94
C LEU A 139 25.33 -2.85 8.74
N VAL A 140 24.84 -3.53 7.71
CA VAL A 140 24.95 -4.99 7.58
C VAL A 140 25.89 -5.45 6.47
N GLY A 141 26.06 -4.69 5.39
CA GLY A 141 26.73 -5.12 4.17
C GLY A 141 28.11 -5.78 4.40
N SER A 142 29.16 -5.00 4.57
CA SER A 142 30.53 -5.54 4.69
C SER A 142 30.83 -6.25 6.01
N GLN A 143 30.02 -6.02 7.07
CA GLN A 143 30.30 -6.54 8.42
C GLN A 143 29.66 -7.90 8.69
N LEU A 144 28.47 -8.16 8.15
CA LEU A 144 27.70 -9.36 8.45
C LEU A 144 27.55 -10.30 7.24
N GLY A 145 27.91 -9.88 6.04
CA GLY A 145 27.76 -10.67 4.81
C GLY A 145 26.28 -10.91 4.43
N ILE A 146 25.35 -10.11 4.96
CA ILE A 146 23.92 -10.19 4.68
C ILE A 146 23.60 -9.25 3.52
N LYS A 147 22.91 -9.74 2.50
CA LYS A 147 22.45 -8.93 1.38
C LYS A 147 21.19 -8.16 1.72
N THR A 148 21.06 -6.99 1.14
CA THR A 148 20.00 -6.04 1.45
C THR A 148 19.05 -5.86 0.27
N VAL A 149 17.75 -5.97 0.51
CA VAL A 149 16.69 -5.75 -0.47
C VAL A 149 15.82 -4.59 -0.03
N ASN A 150 15.90 -3.46 -0.75
CA ASN A 150 14.91 -2.40 -0.55
C ASN A 150 13.60 -2.86 -1.21
N PHE A 151 12.56 -3.11 -0.42
CA PHE A 151 11.26 -3.53 -0.93
C PHE A 151 10.30 -2.34 -0.97
N SER A 152 10.17 -1.75 -2.16
CA SER A 152 9.22 -0.67 -2.41
C SER A 152 7.79 -1.21 -2.51
N VAL A 153 6.96 -0.80 -1.56
CA VAL A 153 5.51 -1.08 -1.56
C VAL A 153 4.72 -0.02 -2.35
N PHE A 154 5.39 1.07 -2.72
CA PHE A 154 4.87 2.08 -3.62
C PHE A 154 4.85 1.57 -5.07
N SER A 155 3.98 2.15 -5.89
CA SER A 155 3.98 1.92 -7.33
C SER A 155 5.29 2.38 -7.98
N ALA A 156 5.65 1.76 -9.12
CA ALA A 156 6.85 2.16 -9.86
C ALA A 156 6.75 3.61 -10.40
N ILE A 157 5.55 4.06 -10.75
CA ILE A 157 5.30 5.46 -11.15
C ILE A 157 5.64 6.43 -10.00
N SER A 158 5.28 6.08 -8.75
CA SER A 158 5.61 6.92 -7.58
C SER A 158 7.11 6.94 -7.32
N GLN A 159 7.78 5.81 -7.42
CA GLN A 159 9.25 5.74 -7.33
C GLN A 159 9.90 6.58 -8.44
N ALA A 160 9.48 6.40 -9.69
CA ALA A 160 9.99 7.08 -10.87
C ALA A 160 9.79 8.61 -10.83
N TYR A 161 8.67 9.05 -10.27
CA TYR A 161 8.37 10.50 -10.22
C TYR A 161 9.02 11.19 -9.03
N LEU A 162 8.98 10.59 -7.83
CA LEU A 162 9.35 11.26 -6.57
C LEU A 162 10.76 10.94 -6.08
N VAL A 163 11.23 9.69 -6.23
CA VAL A 163 12.42 9.19 -5.53
C VAL A 163 13.40 8.57 -6.52
N VAL A 164 13.95 9.42 -7.40
CA VAL A 164 15.00 9.05 -8.36
C VAL A 164 16.11 10.09 -8.39
N PRO A 165 17.38 9.74 -8.72
CA PRO A 165 18.48 10.69 -8.83
C PRO A 165 18.23 11.83 -9.81
N ALA A 166 17.49 11.59 -10.90
CA ALA A 166 17.12 12.61 -11.88
C ALA A 166 16.21 13.71 -11.32
N ARG A 167 15.57 13.48 -10.18
CA ARG A 167 14.78 14.48 -9.46
C ARG A 167 15.73 15.47 -8.76
N LYS A 168 16.29 16.39 -9.53
CA LYS A 168 17.11 17.48 -9.01
C LYS A 168 16.23 18.48 -8.28
N LEU A 169 16.45 18.60 -6.98
CA LEU A 169 15.64 19.46 -6.15
C LEU A 169 16.19 20.88 -6.13
N ASN A 170 15.46 21.79 -6.77
CA ASN A 170 15.58 23.21 -6.48
C ASN A 170 14.52 23.69 -5.47
N ASN A 171 13.74 22.75 -4.88
CA ASN A 171 12.69 22.98 -3.88
C ASN A 171 11.59 23.95 -4.35
N SER A 172 11.40 24.11 -5.64
CA SER A 172 10.33 24.95 -6.18
C SER A 172 9.10 24.10 -6.53
N LEU A 173 7.93 24.68 -6.30
CA LEU A 173 6.66 24.06 -6.69
C LEU A 173 6.63 23.75 -8.19
N ALA A 174 7.17 24.67 -9.00
CA ALA A 174 7.24 24.53 -10.47
C ALA A 174 8.10 23.32 -10.91
N ASP A 175 9.14 22.98 -10.16
CA ASP A 175 9.98 21.81 -10.44
C ASP A 175 9.26 20.51 -10.07
N LEU A 176 8.45 20.51 -9.01
CA LEU A 176 7.65 19.36 -8.62
C LEU A 176 6.47 19.09 -9.56
N MET A 177 5.93 20.12 -10.20
CA MET A 177 4.90 19.98 -11.24
C MET A 177 5.44 19.28 -12.49
N LYS A 178 6.73 19.41 -12.77
CA LYS A 178 7.38 18.76 -13.93
C LYS A 178 7.87 17.37 -13.59
N SER A 179 7.80 16.46 -14.53
CA SER A 179 8.44 15.14 -14.40
C SER A 179 9.98 15.28 -14.34
N PRO A 180 10.69 14.28 -13.72
CA PRO A 180 12.15 14.25 -13.74
C PRO A 180 12.72 14.17 -15.15
N ASP A 181 13.98 14.60 -15.34
CA ASP A 181 14.68 14.49 -16.61
C ASP A 181 14.72 13.04 -17.11
N GLY A 182 14.26 12.79 -18.33
CA GLY A 182 14.20 11.45 -18.94
C GLY A 182 12.99 10.59 -18.48
N PHE A 183 12.05 11.15 -17.76
CA PHE A 183 10.81 10.46 -17.40
C PHE A 183 10.07 9.97 -18.65
N PRO A 184 9.48 8.75 -18.65
CA PRO A 184 8.84 8.19 -19.83
C PRO A 184 7.64 9.00 -20.30
N ALA A 185 7.42 8.99 -21.61
CA ALA A 185 6.22 9.59 -22.21
C ALA A 185 5.00 8.69 -21.92
N THR A 186 4.21 9.08 -20.95
CA THR A 186 3.03 8.36 -20.45
C THR A 186 1.84 9.32 -20.33
N SER A 187 0.78 8.91 -19.62
CA SER A 187 -0.37 9.79 -19.36
C SER A 187 -0.03 11.03 -18.51
N ILE A 188 1.11 11.00 -17.79
CA ILE A 188 1.56 12.12 -16.96
C ILE A 188 2.47 13.04 -17.77
N THR A 189 1.99 14.24 -18.06
CA THR A 189 2.78 15.33 -18.66
C THR A 189 3.23 16.36 -17.64
N SER A 190 2.39 16.64 -16.67
CA SER A 190 2.64 17.52 -15.52
C SER A 190 1.69 17.15 -14.38
N LEU A 191 2.00 17.59 -13.16
CA LEU A 191 1.08 17.51 -12.03
C LEU A 191 0.42 18.84 -11.76
N ASP A 192 -0.77 18.78 -11.20
CA ASP A 192 -1.52 19.93 -10.73
C ASP A 192 -0.78 20.62 -9.57
N GLU A 193 -0.98 21.93 -9.41
CA GLU A 193 -0.27 22.72 -8.40
C GLU A 193 -0.53 22.21 -6.97
N PHE A 194 -1.77 21.83 -6.66
CA PHE A 194 -2.10 21.31 -5.32
C PHE A 194 -1.41 19.98 -5.01
N VAL A 195 -1.20 19.13 -6.03
CA VAL A 195 -0.45 17.88 -5.89
C VAL A 195 1.02 18.15 -5.63
N ALA A 196 1.63 19.05 -6.41
CA ALA A 196 3.02 19.45 -6.20
C ALA A 196 3.23 20.05 -4.81
N ARG A 197 2.25 20.79 -4.29
CA ARG A 197 2.27 21.36 -2.92
C ARG A 197 2.22 20.26 -1.86
N ASP A 198 1.41 19.22 -2.05
CA ASP A 198 1.40 18.05 -1.16
C ASP A 198 2.77 17.36 -1.13
N TYR A 199 3.46 17.28 -2.25
CA TYR A 199 4.77 16.62 -2.31
C TYR A 199 5.93 17.38 -1.67
N LEU A 200 5.78 18.64 -1.27
CA LEU A 200 6.84 19.38 -0.60
C LEU A 200 7.33 18.69 0.66
N TYR A 201 6.44 17.99 1.39
CA TYR A 201 6.83 17.28 2.61
C TYR A 201 7.85 16.17 2.36
N VAL A 202 7.81 15.53 1.18
CA VAL A 202 8.74 14.44 0.80
C VAL A 202 10.19 14.93 0.86
N TYR A 203 10.40 16.20 0.59
CA TYR A 203 11.70 16.84 0.53
C TYR A 203 12.04 17.68 1.76
N THR A 204 11.12 17.79 2.69
CA THR A 204 11.28 18.56 3.93
C THR A 204 12.00 17.72 4.98
N LYS A 205 13.05 18.31 5.60
CA LYS A 205 13.75 17.71 6.73
C LYS A 205 12.99 17.98 8.02
N PHE A 206 12.97 16.99 8.90
CA PHE A 206 12.35 17.09 10.19
C PHE A 206 13.39 16.88 11.31
N ASN A 207 13.45 17.81 12.28
CA ASN A 207 14.38 17.77 13.42
C ASN A 207 15.85 17.45 13.05
N GLY A 208 16.30 17.94 11.90
CA GLY A 208 17.66 17.70 11.41
C GLY A 208 17.92 16.31 10.83
N GLY A 209 16.94 15.42 10.85
CA GLY A 209 17.01 14.12 10.19
C GLY A 209 16.85 14.23 8.67
N PRO A 210 17.13 13.14 7.93
CA PRO A 210 16.95 13.11 6.48
C PRO A 210 15.46 13.18 6.10
N SER A 211 15.17 13.86 4.98
CA SER A 211 13.84 13.89 4.38
C SER A 211 13.43 12.51 3.87
N VAL A 212 12.14 12.33 3.55
CA VAL A 212 11.63 11.09 2.93
C VAL A 212 12.38 10.78 1.64
N TYR A 213 12.64 11.80 0.80
CA TYR A 213 13.44 11.67 -0.41
C TYR A 213 14.87 11.17 -0.12
N GLU A 214 15.57 11.81 0.82
CA GLU A 214 16.93 11.43 1.17
C GLU A 214 16.98 9.99 1.73
N ARG A 215 16.03 9.60 2.57
CA ARG A 215 15.89 8.21 3.06
C ARG A 215 15.69 7.23 1.90
N GLY A 216 14.77 7.55 0.99
CA GLY A 216 14.50 6.71 -0.18
C GLY A 216 15.70 6.54 -1.09
N ILE A 217 16.36 7.65 -1.48
CA ILE A 217 17.56 7.60 -2.35
C ILE A 217 18.70 6.84 -1.69
N GLN A 218 19.03 7.14 -0.43
CA GLN A 218 20.14 6.48 0.27
C GLN A 218 19.86 4.98 0.49
N GLY A 219 18.60 4.62 0.81
CA GLY A 219 18.19 3.24 0.97
C GLY A 219 18.32 2.43 -0.32
N VAL A 220 17.88 3.01 -1.45
CA VAL A 220 18.01 2.36 -2.76
C VAL A 220 19.46 2.35 -3.24
N ASP A 221 20.20 3.43 -3.14
CA ASP A 221 21.62 3.48 -3.57
C ASP A 221 22.49 2.52 -2.77
N GLY A 222 22.22 2.36 -1.48
CA GLY A 222 22.99 1.49 -0.61
C GLY A 222 22.65 0.01 -0.69
N CYS A 223 21.44 -0.37 -1.15
CA CYS A 223 21.02 -1.76 -1.16
C CYS A 223 21.66 -2.58 -2.30
N ASP A 224 21.66 -3.90 -2.14
CA ASP A 224 22.13 -4.82 -3.19
C ASP A 224 21.06 -4.98 -4.28
N VAL A 225 19.79 -4.97 -3.91
CA VAL A 225 18.63 -5.22 -4.79
C VAL A 225 17.50 -4.26 -4.47
N LEU A 226 16.87 -3.72 -5.52
CA LEU A 226 15.57 -3.04 -5.41
C LEU A 226 14.47 -4.03 -5.80
N ALA A 227 13.55 -4.33 -4.89
CA ALA A 227 12.34 -5.09 -5.19
C ALA A 227 11.13 -4.15 -5.21
N ILE A 228 10.23 -4.30 -6.20
CA ILE A 228 9.04 -3.44 -6.33
C ILE A 228 7.79 -4.30 -6.43
N LYS A 229 6.74 -3.88 -5.69
CA LYS A 229 5.42 -4.53 -5.69
C LYS A 229 4.62 -4.17 -6.93
N THR A 230 5.03 -4.64 -8.08
CA THR A 230 4.36 -4.41 -9.38
C THR A 230 4.81 -5.42 -10.43
N CYS A 231 4.35 -5.26 -11.67
CA CYS A 231 4.76 -6.04 -12.83
C CYS A 231 4.96 -5.17 -14.07
N ASN A 232 5.66 -5.70 -15.09
CA ASN A 232 5.93 -4.95 -16.32
C ASN A 232 4.66 -4.61 -17.10
N GLU A 233 3.64 -5.45 -17.03
CA GLU A 233 2.37 -5.25 -17.71
C GLU A 233 1.64 -4.01 -17.20
N MET A 234 1.78 -3.71 -15.91
CA MET A 234 1.15 -2.53 -15.29
C MET A 234 1.99 -1.27 -15.43
N GLU A 235 3.32 -1.37 -15.24
CA GLU A 235 4.17 -0.20 -15.03
C GLU A 235 5.49 -0.25 -15.81
N GLY A 236 5.58 -1.02 -16.92
CA GLY A 236 6.82 -1.24 -17.68
C GLY A 236 7.64 0.02 -17.96
N PRO A 237 7.07 1.08 -18.55
CA PRO A 237 7.82 2.31 -18.85
C PRO A 237 8.48 2.96 -17.62
N TYR A 238 7.80 2.97 -16.48
CA TYR A 238 8.32 3.50 -15.23
C TYR A 238 9.41 2.62 -14.64
N LEU A 239 9.26 1.29 -14.73
CA LEU A 239 10.27 0.32 -14.31
C LEU A 239 11.55 0.45 -15.13
N ASP A 240 11.44 0.63 -16.43
CA ASP A 240 12.60 0.84 -17.31
C ASP A 240 13.34 2.12 -16.93
N PHE A 241 12.61 3.20 -16.65
CA PHE A 241 13.20 4.42 -16.16
C PHE A 241 13.91 4.22 -14.80
N VAL A 242 13.27 3.59 -13.81
CA VAL A 242 13.86 3.29 -12.51
C VAL A 242 15.15 2.48 -12.65
N ARG A 243 15.19 1.47 -13.54
CA ARG A 243 16.39 0.67 -13.82
C ARG A 243 17.54 1.54 -14.33
N THR A 244 17.27 2.54 -15.18
CA THR A 244 18.31 3.47 -15.67
C THR A 244 18.84 4.39 -14.58
N GLN A 245 18.00 4.72 -13.59
CA GLN A 245 18.34 5.67 -12.52
C GLN A 245 19.27 5.06 -11.47
N PHE A 246 19.04 3.83 -11.07
CA PHE A 246 19.76 3.22 -9.94
C PHE A 246 20.85 2.21 -10.33
N LYS A 247 20.91 1.76 -11.59
CA LYS A 247 21.96 0.87 -12.12
C LYS A 247 22.21 -0.38 -11.28
N LYS A 248 21.16 -1.00 -10.75
CA LYS A 248 21.21 -2.20 -9.92
C LYS A 248 20.08 -3.17 -10.29
N PRO A 249 20.12 -4.44 -9.81
CA PRO A 249 19.06 -5.39 -10.02
C PRO A 249 17.72 -4.85 -9.51
N VAL A 250 16.69 -4.88 -10.36
CA VAL A 250 15.30 -4.55 -10.00
C VAL A 250 14.46 -5.78 -10.17
N LEU A 251 14.01 -6.36 -9.06
CA LEU A 251 13.16 -7.54 -9.01
C LEU A 251 11.70 -7.16 -8.82
N LEU A 252 10.80 -7.91 -9.42
CA LEU A 252 9.37 -7.64 -9.37
C LEU A 252 8.65 -8.78 -8.64
N THR A 253 7.89 -8.44 -7.60
CA THR A 253 7.12 -9.43 -6.84
C THR A 253 5.75 -9.74 -7.47
N GLY A 254 5.42 -9.07 -8.58
CA GLY A 254 4.03 -8.95 -9.01
C GLY A 254 3.22 -8.03 -8.09
N PRO A 255 1.96 -7.81 -8.37
CA PRO A 255 1.09 -6.90 -7.61
C PRO A 255 0.64 -7.45 -6.24
N LEU A 256 1.05 -8.65 -5.87
CA LEU A 256 0.77 -9.32 -4.58
C LEU A 256 -0.74 -9.36 -4.23
N VAL A 257 -1.57 -9.66 -5.22
CA VAL A 257 -3.00 -9.83 -4.96
C VAL A 257 -3.29 -11.12 -4.19
N ASN A 258 -4.34 -11.08 -3.36
CA ASN A 258 -4.87 -12.27 -2.73
C ASN A 258 -6.21 -12.64 -3.39
N PRO A 259 -6.27 -13.65 -4.26
CA PRO A 259 -7.50 -14.07 -4.92
C PRO A 259 -8.51 -14.66 -3.95
N GLU A 260 -8.05 -15.29 -2.88
CA GLU A 260 -8.90 -15.85 -1.84
C GLU A 260 -9.53 -14.75 -0.98
N PRO A 261 -10.82 -14.91 -0.61
CA PRO A 261 -11.42 -13.99 0.35
C PRO A 261 -10.71 -14.11 1.71
N PRO A 262 -10.68 -13.02 2.50
CA PRO A 262 -10.22 -13.13 3.87
C PRO A 262 -11.09 -14.13 4.64
N SER A 263 -10.48 -14.81 5.60
CA SER A 263 -11.20 -15.72 6.48
C SER A 263 -12.26 -14.98 7.32
N GLY A 264 -13.38 -15.60 7.55
CA GLY A 264 -14.50 -15.06 8.35
C GLY A 264 -15.68 -14.60 7.50
N GLU A 265 -16.73 -14.23 8.19
CA GLU A 265 -17.96 -13.72 7.59
C GLU A 265 -18.05 -12.20 7.75
N LEU A 266 -18.75 -11.56 6.82
CA LEU A 266 -19.07 -10.14 6.94
C LEU A 266 -19.99 -9.93 8.15
N GLU A 267 -19.75 -8.90 8.95
CA GLU A 267 -20.61 -8.55 10.07
C GLU A 267 -22.09 -8.55 9.64
N GLU A 268 -22.96 -9.22 10.40
CA GLU A 268 -24.35 -9.45 10.07
C GLU A 268 -25.10 -8.14 9.72
N ARG A 269 -24.82 -7.05 10.44
CA ARG A 269 -25.44 -5.74 10.17
C ARG A 269 -25.14 -5.23 8.76
N TRP A 270 -23.92 -5.46 8.28
CA TRP A 270 -23.50 -5.03 6.94
C TRP A 270 -24.00 -5.97 5.86
N ALA A 271 -23.94 -7.28 6.11
CA ALA A 271 -24.48 -8.29 5.21
C ALA A 271 -25.99 -8.09 4.99
N ASN A 272 -26.75 -7.88 6.08
CA ASN A 272 -28.19 -7.63 6.02
C ASN A 272 -28.54 -6.32 5.31
N TRP A 273 -27.71 -5.26 5.46
CA TRP A 273 -27.95 -4.01 4.77
C TRP A 273 -27.64 -4.12 3.28
N LEU A 274 -26.48 -4.64 2.92
CA LEU A 274 -26.04 -4.84 1.53
C LEU A 274 -26.97 -5.78 0.77
N GLY A 275 -27.45 -6.85 1.41
CA GLY A 275 -28.38 -7.83 0.83
C GLY A 275 -29.77 -7.28 0.45
N LYS A 276 -30.09 -6.04 0.81
CA LYS A 276 -31.34 -5.37 0.37
C LYS A 276 -31.26 -4.87 -1.08
N PHE A 277 -30.07 -4.78 -1.66
CA PHE A 277 -29.86 -4.12 -2.93
C PHE A 277 -29.49 -5.11 -4.06
N PRO A 278 -29.88 -4.81 -5.30
CA PRO A 278 -29.52 -5.64 -6.45
C PRO A 278 -28.01 -5.79 -6.62
N PRO A 279 -27.56 -6.85 -7.31
CA PRO A 279 -26.14 -6.99 -7.65
C PRO A 279 -25.56 -5.77 -8.34
N LYS A 280 -24.33 -5.40 -7.96
CA LYS A 280 -23.55 -4.30 -8.55
C LYS A 280 -24.22 -2.91 -8.52
N SER A 281 -25.14 -2.67 -7.55
CA SER A 281 -25.85 -1.39 -7.44
C SER A 281 -25.36 -0.47 -6.34
N VAL A 282 -24.61 -0.98 -5.36
CA VAL A 282 -24.13 -0.21 -4.19
C VAL A 282 -22.78 0.42 -4.45
N ILE A 283 -22.63 1.67 -4.05
CA ILE A 283 -21.35 2.39 -3.99
C ILE A 283 -20.74 2.18 -2.60
N TYR A 284 -19.58 1.55 -2.52
CA TYR A 284 -18.74 1.60 -1.32
C TYR A 284 -17.80 2.79 -1.41
N CYS A 285 -17.63 3.54 -0.32
CA CYS A 285 -16.79 4.73 -0.28
C CYS A 285 -15.95 4.72 0.99
N SER A 286 -14.62 4.67 0.86
CA SER A 286 -13.69 4.77 1.99
C SER A 286 -12.30 5.27 1.56
N PHE A 287 -11.56 5.86 2.53
CA PHE A 287 -10.28 6.54 2.27
C PHE A 287 -9.11 5.95 3.06
N GLY A 288 -9.25 4.69 3.53
CA GLY A 288 -8.24 4.03 4.36
C GLY A 288 -8.22 4.55 5.81
N SER A 289 -7.24 4.09 6.59
CA SER A 289 -7.17 4.37 8.03
C SER A 289 -6.43 5.66 8.38
N GLU A 290 -5.66 6.22 7.46
CA GLU A 290 -4.75 7.34 7.72
C GLU A 290 -5.08 8.61 6.92
N THR A 291 -6.25 8.66 6.28
CA THR A 291 -6.68 9.80 5.48
C THR A 291 -7.95 10.41 6.05
N PHE A 292 -7.88 11.68 6.37
CA PHE A 292 -8.98 12.43 6.99
C PHE A 292 -9.41 13.54 6.04
N LEU A 293 -10.71 13.58 5.71
CA LEU A 293 -11.28 14.62 4.88
C LEU A 293 -11.59 15.87 5.71
N THR A 294 -11.48 17.04 5.10
CA THR A 294 -11.98 18.28 5.71
C THR A 294 -13.51 18.29 5.74
N VAL A 295 -14.07 19.17 6.58
CA VAL A 295 -15.54 19.32 6.69
C VAL A 295 -16.18 19.64 5.34
N ASP A 296 -15.55 20.50 4.53
CA ASP A 296 -16.06 20.86 3.21
C ASP A 296 -15.98 19.70 2.23
N GLN A 297 -14.88 18.93 2.25
CA GLN A 297 -14.75 17.71 1.45
C GLN A 297 -15.81 16.66 1.82
N ILE A 298 -16.09 16.49 3.12
CA ILE A 298 -17.15 15.57 3.60
C ILE A 298 -18.52 16.01 3.09
N LYS A 299 -18.84 17.29 3.14
CA LYS A 299 -20.12 17.82 2.64
C LYS A 299 -20.28 17.63 1.15
N GLU A 300 -19.27 17.98 0.36
CA GLU A 300 -19.32 17.83 -1.11
C GLU A 300 -19.42 16.35 -1.51
N LEU A 301 -18.66 15.48 -0.86
CA LEU A 301 -18.73 14.04 -1.06
C LEU A 301 -20.12 13.48 -0.71
N ALA A 302 -20.64 13.79 0.47
CA ALA A 302 -21.93 13.30 0.94
C ALA A 302 -23.06 13.74 -0.01
N ILE A 303 -23.12 15.02 -0.38
CA ILE A 303 -24.13 15.52 -1.33
C ILE A 303 -23.92 14.90 -2.71
N GLY A 304 -22.66 14.73 -3.15
CA GLY A 304 -22.35 14.09 -4.42
C GLY A 304 -22.86 12.66 -4.48
N LEU A 305 -22.71 11.87 -3.42
CA LEU A 305 -23.30 10.52 -3.30
C LEU A 305 -24.83 10.58 -3.24
N GLU A 306 -25.40 11.52 -2.48
CA GLU A 306 -26.85 11.69 -2.35
C GLU A 306 -27.53 11.91 -3.71
N ILE A 307 -26.99 12.82 -4.55
CA ILE A 307 -27.59 13.17 -5.85
C ILE A 307 -27.44 12.06 -6.90
N THR A 308 -26.59 11.04 -6.69
CA THR A 308 -26.56 9.88 -7.57
C THR A 308 -27.86 9.09 -7.57
N GLY A 309 -28.62 9.17 -6.48
CA GLY A 309 -29.81 8.36 -6.25
C GLY A 309 -29.52 6.87 -5.95
N LEU A 310 -28.26 6.43 -6.06
CA LEU A 310 -27.82 5.05 -5.83
C LEU A 310 -27.64 4.75 -4.33
N PRO A 311 -27.77 3.49 -3.89
CA PRO A 311 -27.40 3.12 -2.54
C PRO A 311 -25.89 3.24 -2.34
N PHE A 312 -25.49 3.67 -1.13
CA PHE A 312 -24.08 3.83 -0.79
C PHE A 312 -23.75 3.49 0.66
N PHE A 313 -22.53 2.99 0.87
CA PHE A 313 -21.92 2.75 2.17
C PHE A 313 -20.68 3.63 2.30
N LEU A 314 -20.77 4.71 3.05
CA LEU A 314 -19.71 5.70 3.27
C LEU A 314 -19.02 5.46 4.60
N VAL A 315 -17.70 5.27 4.58
CA VAL A 315 -16.85 5.17 5.77
C VAL A 315 -15.97 6.42 5.87
N LEU A 316 -16.13 7.17 6.94
CA LEU A 316 -15.34 8.36 7.25
C LEU A 316 -14.55 8.12 8.53
N ASN A 317 -13.24 8.31 8.47
CA ASN A 317 -12.39 8.28 9.63
C ASN A 317 -12.00 9.70 10.04
N PHE A 318 -11.74 9.87 11.33
CA PHE A 318 -11.34 11.14 11.94
C PHE A 318 -10.01 10.97 12.67
N PRO A 319 -9.28 12.08 12.94
CA PRO A 319 -8.03 12.01 13.67
C PRO A 319 -8.14 11.29 15.01
N PRO A 320 -7.07 10.67 15.51
CA PRO A 320 -7.03 10.10 16.85
C PRO A 320 -7.46 11.12 17.92
N ASN A 321 -8.10 10.66 18.98
CA ASN A 321 -8.61 11.48 20.09
C ASN A 321 -9.84 12.36 19.77
N VAL A 322 -10.51 12.11 18.66
CA VAL A 322 -11.77 12.76 18.30
C VAL A 322 -12.90 11.73 18.37
N ASP A 323 -14.03 12.09 18.97
CA ASP A 323 -15.22 11.24 18.94
C ASP A 323 -15.85 11.24 17.54
N GLY A 324 -15.62 10.15 16.80
CA GLY A 324 -16.05 10.02 15.41
C GLY A 324 -17.55 10.14 15.21
N GLN A 325 -18.37 9.71 16.16
CA GLN A 325 -19.84 9.83 16.04
C GLN A 325 -20.29 11.28 16.16
N SER A 326 -19.75 12.03 17.10
CA SER A 326 -20.02 13.46 17.24
C SER A 326 -19.54 14.25 16.01
N GLU A 327 -18.37 13.87 15.46
CA GLU A 327 -17.85 14.50 14.25
C GLU A 327 -18.70 14.18 13.00
N LEU A 328 -19.23 12.99 12.85
CA LEU A 328 -20.17 12.68 11.78
C LEU A 328 -21.39 13.62 11.82
N VAL A 329 -21.99 13.80 13.00
CA VAL A 329 -23.15 14.69 13.17
C VAL A 329 -22.80 16.14 12.81
N ARG A 330 -21.60 16.60 13.20
CA ARG A 330 -21.14 17.98 12.98
C ARG A 330 -20.77 18.25 11.52
N THR A 331 -20.23 17.27 10.81
CA THR A 331 -19.63 17.45 9.48
C THR A 331 -20.59 17.15 8.34
N LEU A 332 -21.56 16.26 8.53
CA LEU A 332 -22.56 15.93 7.51
C LEU A 332 -23.52 17.10 7.26
N PRO A 333 -24.05 17.22 6.03
CA PRO A 333 -25.07 18.25 5.74
C PRO A 333 -26.30 18.12 6.63
N PRO A 334 -26.93 19.21 7.05
CA PRO A 334 -28.16 19.15 7.87
C PRO A 334 -29.25 18.28 7.25
N GLY A 335 -29.83 17.37 8.03
CA GLY A 335 -30.88 16.45 7.59
C GLY A 335 -30.45 15.39 6.57
N PHE A 336 -29.13 15.27 6.32
CA PHE A 336 -28.60 14.31 5.34
C PHE A 336 -29.01 12.86 5.65
N MET A 337 -28.83 12.42 6.90
CA MET A 337 -29.16 11.05 7.31
C MET A 337 -30.65 10.71 7.10
N ASP A 338 -31.55 11.67 7.33
CA ASP A 338 -32.99 11.46 7.09
C ASP A 338 -33.31 11.30 5.61
N ARG A 339 -32.64 12.07 4.74
CA ARG A 339 -32.87 12.00 3.29
C ARG A 339 -32.33 10.74 2.64
N VAL A 340 -31.32 10.11 3.26
CA VAL A 340 -30.67 8.92 2.70
C VAL A 340 -30.96 7.63 3.48
N LYS A 341 -31.79 7.66 4.54
CA LYS A 341 -32.03 6.58 5.50
C LYS A 341 -32.32 5.20 4.87
N ASP A 342 -32.98 5.18 3.70
CA ASP A 342 -33.40 3.94 3.04
C ASP A 342 -32.33 3.36 2.10
N ARG A 343 -31.28 4.15 1.75
CA ARG A 343 -30.26 3.78 0.78
C ARG A 343 -28.84 4.16 1.13
N GLY A 344 -28.61 4.90 2.19
CA GLY A 344 -27.29 5.37 2.64
C GLY A 344 -26.94 4.88 4.03
N VAL A 345 -25.71 4.36 4.16
CA VAL A 345 -25.08 4.12 5.46
C VAL A 345 -23.86 5.02 5.56
N VAL A 346 -23.73 5.70 6.69
CA VAL A 346 -22.49 6.40 7.04
C VAL A 346 -21.95 5.83 8.33
N HIS A 347 -20.69 5.43 8.32
CA HIS A 347 -20.02 4.79 9.44
C HIS A 347 -18.66 5.44 9.70
N THR A 348 -18.19 5.37 10.93
CA THR A 348 -16.84 5.74 11.33
C THR A 348 -16.16 4.57 12.03
N GLY A 349 -14.86 4.43 11.82
CA GLY A 349 -14.07 3.33 12.34
C GLY A 349 -13.82 2.21 11.33
N TRP A 350 -13.22 1.14 11.83
CA TRP A 350 -12.80 0.02 10.99
C TRP A 350 -13.98 -0.81 10.47
N VAL A 351 -13.88 -1.25 9.22
CA VAL A 351 -14.81 -2.18 8.57
C VAL A 351 -14.04 -3.27 7.83
N GLN A 352 -14.70 -4.39 7.57
CA GLN A 352 -14.15 -5.51 6.81
C GLN A 352 -14.14 -5.20 5.30
N GLN A 353 -13.31 -4.23 4.87
CA GLN A 353 -13.27 -3.68 3.51
C GLN A 353 -13.27 -4.76 2.42
N GLN A 354 -12.41 -5.76 2.53
CA GLN A 354 -12.28 -6.80 1.50
C GLN A 354 -13.54 -7.66 1.37
N LEU A 355 -14.25 -7.92 2.48
CA LEU A 355 -15.53 -8.64 2.45
C LEU A 355 -16.65 -7.77 1.88
N ILE A 356 -16.65 -6.47 2.22
CA ILE A 356 -17.61 -5.50 1.63
C ILE A 356 -17.42 -5.39 0.12
N LEU A 357 -16.19 -5.21 -0.35
CA LEU A 357 -15.87 -5.11 -1.79
C LEU A 357 -16.30 -6.36 -2.57
N ARG A 358 -16.22 -7.54 -1.95
CA ARG A 358 -16.62 -8.83 -2.55
C ARG A 358 -18.11 -9.13 -2.48
N HIS A 359 -18.88 -8.34 -1.74
CA HIS A 359 -20.32 -8.54 -1.64
C HIS A 359 -20.97 -8.27 -3.01
N GLU A 360 -21.88 -9.15 -3.43
CA GLU A 360 -22.49 -9.13 -4.77
C GLU A 360 -23.16 -7.80 -5.12
N SER A 361 -23.76 -7.11 -4.16
CA SER A 361 -24.41 -5.82 -4.38
C SER A 361 -23.45 -4.66 -4.63
N VAL A 362 -22.16 -4.78 -4.21
CA VAL A 362 -21.20 -3.70 -4.37
C VAL A 362 -20.66 -3.68 -5.79
N GLY A 363 -20.89 -2.56 -6.49
CA GLY A 363 -20.48 -2.38 -7.90
C GLY A 363 -19.46 -1.29 -8.13
N CYS A 364 -19.26 -0.39 -7.16
CA CYS A 364 -18.34 0.75 -7.28
C CYS A 364 -17.60 0.98 -5.99
N TYR A 365 -16.34 1.37 -6.09
CA TYR A 365 -15.53 1.82 -4.98
C TYR A 365 -15.01 3.24 -5.24
N VAL A 366 -15.51 4.18 -4.45
CA VAL A 366 -14.96 5.55 -4.38
C VAL A 366 -13.83 5.52 -3.36
N CYS A 367 -12.59 5.67 -3.79
CA CYS A 367 -11.43 5.43 -2.95
C CYS A 367 -10.34 6.50 -3.09
N HIS A 368 -9.44 6.49 -2.10
CA HIS A 368 -8.26 7.37 -2.07
C HIS A 368 -7.11 6.94 -2.99
N SER A 369 -7.29 5.92 -3.83
CA SER A 369 -6.27 5.42 -4.77
C SER A 369 -5.00 4.83 -4.12
N GLY A 370 -5.08 4.32 -2.89
CA GLY A 370 -4.01 3.50 -2.33
C GLY A 370 -3.80 2.24 -3.16
N PHE A 371 -2.56 1.91 -3.53
CA PHE A 371 -2.27 0.88 -4.55
C PHE A 371 -2.85 -0.50 -4.20
N SER A 372 -2.78 -0.92 -2.92
CA SER A 372 -3.41 -2.17 -2.48
C SER A 372 -4.94 -2.11 -2.57
N SER A 373 -5.56 -1.00 -2.18
CA SER A 373 -7.02 -0.83 -2.24
C SER A 373 -7.56 -0.86 -3.67
N VAL A 374 -6.81 -0.30 -4.61
CA VAL A 374 -7.14 -0.35 -6.05
C VAL A 374 -7.14 -1.80 -6.54
N THR A 375 -6.07 -2.57 -6.26
CA THR A 375 -5.99 -3.97 -6.67
C THR A 375 -7.07 -4.83 -6.01
N GLU A 376 -7.38 -4.61 -4.74
CA GLU A 376 -8.50 -5.25 -4.03
C GLU A 376 -9.86 -5.00 -4.72
N ALA A 377 -10.11 -3.77 -5.15
CA ALA A 377 -11.35 -3.43 -5.84
C ALA A 377 -11.44 -4.07 -7.24
N VAL A 378 -10.34 -4.05 -7.99
CA VAL A 378 -10.30 -4.67 -9.33
C VAL A 378 -10.59 -6.17 -9.26
N ILE A 379 -9.94 -6.91 -8.36
CA ILE A 379 -10.19 -8.36 -8.22
C ILE A 379 -11.60 -8.66 -7.69
N SER A 380 -12.22 -7.71 -6.97
CA SER A 380 -13.60 -7.81 -6.45
C SER A 380 -14.65 -7.35 -7.46
N ASP A 381 -14.26 -7.04 -8.70
CA ASP A 381 -15.18 -6.57 -9.75
C ASP A 381 -15.94 -5.30 -9.38
N CYS A 382 -15.28 -4.36 -8.69
CA CYS A 382 -15.81 -3.04 -8.34
C CYS A 382 -15.23 -1.97 -9.25
N GLN A 383 -16.10 -1.20 -9.91
CA GLN A 383 -15.67 -0.06 -10.72
C GLN A 383 -14.99 1.01 -9.83
N LEU A 384 -13.96 1.65 -10.33
CA LEU A 384 -13.13 2.57 -9.56
C LEU A 384 -13.47 4.03 -9.85
N VAL A 385 -13.78 4.77 -8.79
CA VAL A 385 -13.80 6.24 -8.75
C VAL A 385 -12.67 6.69 -7.84
N LEU A 386 -11.70 7.39 -8.39
CA LEU A 386 -10.43 7.73 -7.77
C LEU A 386 -10.47 9.15 -7.24
N LEU A 387 -10.34 9.31 -5.93
CA LEU A 387 -10.28 10.59 -5.23
C LEU A 387 -9.03 10.63 -4.35
N PRO A 388 -7.84 10.79 -4.94
CA PRO A 388 -6.58 10.82 -4.20
C PRO A 388 -6.52 12.05 -3.29
N LEU A 389 -5.93 11.92 -2.11
CA LEU A 389 -5.93 12.97 -1.09
C LEU A 389 -4.53 13.35 -0.61
N LYS A 390 -3.56 12.44 -0.68
CA LYS A 390 -2.16 12.69 -0.25
C LYS A 390 -1.17 11.69 -0.86
N GLY A 391 0.09 12.09 -0.92
CA GLY A 391 1.24 11.22 -1.21
C GLY A 391 1.13 10.48 -2.55
N ASP A 392 1.55 9.23 -2.58
CA ASP A 392 1.56 8.35 -3.76
C ASP A 392 0.18 8.13 -4.41
N GLN A 393 -0.90 8.42 -3.67
CA GLN A 393 -2.28 8.26 -4.14
C GLN A 393 -2.55 9.04 -5.43
N PHE A 394 -1.95 10.23 -5.59
CA PHE A 394 -2.11 11.03 -6.80
C PHE A 394 -1.52 10.34 -8.03
N LEU A 395 -0.31 9.79 -7.90
CA LEU A 395 0.36 9.09 -8.99
C LEU A 395 -0.30 7.73 -9.29
N ASN A 396 -0.74 7.01 -8.24
CA ASN A 396 -1.53 5.80 -8.42
C ASN A 396 -2.84 6.08 -9.17
N SER A 397 -3.49 7.20 -8.90
CA SER A 397 -4.71 7.62 -9.59
C SER A 397 -4.43 7.88 -11.08
N LYS A 398 -3.34 8.60 -11.40
CA LYS A 398 -2.90 8.83 -12.79
C LYS A 398 -2.57 7.52 -13.51
N LEU A 399 -1.88 6.60 -12.86
CA LEU A 399 -1.62 5.26 -13.40
C LEU A 399 -2.93 4.55 -13.77
N VAL A 400 -3.87 4.48 -12.82
CA VAL A 400 -5.10 3.69 -12.99
C VAL A 400 -6.05 4.32 -14.01
N ALA A 401 -6.25 5.63 -13.95
CA ALA A 401 -7.16 6.33 -14.86
C ALA A 401 -6.53 6.59 -16.23
N GLY A 402 -5.25 6.95 -16.26
CA GLY A 402 -4.56 7.37 -17.48
C GLY A 402 -3.94 6.22 -18.27
N ASP A 403 -3.07 5.43 -17.63
CA ASP A 403 -2.31 4.39 -18.34
C ASP A 403 -3.07 3.05 -18.38
N LEU A 404 -3.59 2.56 -17.26
CA LEU A 404 -4.36 1.32 -17.19
C LEU A 404 -5.81 1.50 -17.71
N LYS A 405 -6.31 2.72 -17.72
CA LYS A 405 -7.67 3.09 -18.15
C LYS A 405 -8.75 2.25 -17.46
N ALA A 406 -8.54 1.92 -16.20
CA ALA A 406 -9.36 1.02 -15.40
C ALA A 406 -10.17 1.72 -14.28
N GLY A 407 -10.28 3.03 -14.34
CA GLY A 407 -11.02 3.85 -13.39
C GLY A 407 -11.21 5.26 -13.88
N VAL A 408 -11.95 6.07 -13.14
CA VAL A 408 -12.18 7.49 -13.42
C VAL A 408 -11.71 8.33 -12.24
N GLU A 409 -10.93 9.36 -12.50
CA GLU A 409 -10.56 10.36 -11.49
C GLU A 409 -11.72 11.34 -11.28
N VAL A 410 -11.98 11.69 -10.00
CA VAL A 410 -12.84 12.83 -9.67
C VAL A 410 -12.14 14.10 -10.13
N ASN A 411 -12.82 14.89 -10.95
CA ASN A 411 -12.27 16.16 -11.42
C ASN A 411 -12.03 17.12 -10.25
N ARG A 412 -10.89 17.80 -10.27
CA ARG A 412 -10.46 18.72 -9.21
C ARG A 412 -9.92 19.99 -9.82
N ARG A 413 -10.01 21.08 -9.07
CA ARG A 413 -9.45 22.36 -9.46
C ARG A 413 -7.93 22.35 -9.27
N ASP A 414 -7.18 22.70 -10.33
CA ASP A 414 -5.72 22.61 -10.37
C ASP A 414 -5.02 23.32 -9.19
N HIS A 415 -5.47 24.52 -8.85
CA HIS A 415 -4.79 25.37 -7.88
C HIS A 415 -4.89 24.87 -6.43
N ASP A 416 -6.05 24.39 -5.98
CA ASP A 416 -6.34 24.06 -4.58
C ASP A 416 -6.89 22.66 -4.35
N GLY A 417 -7.06 21.89 -5.41
CA GLY A 417 -7.55 20.52 -5.35
C GLY A 417 -9.02 20.42 -4.92
N HIS A 418 -9.79 21.52 -4.95
CA HIS A 418 -11.21 21.48 -4.62
C HIS A 418 -11.98 20.62 -5.62
N PHE A 419 -12.88 19.80 -5.13
CA PHE A 419 -13.90 19.08 -5.89
C PHE A 419 -15.28 19.42 -5.34
N GLY A 420 -16.27 19.47 -6.20
CA GLY A 420 -17.65 19.69 -5.83
C GLY A 420 -18.49 18.43 -5.93
N LYS A 421 -19.70 18.49 -5.39
CA LYS A 421 -20.68 17.40 -5.46
C LYS A 421 -20.99 16.94 -6.90
N GLU A 422 -20.96 17.87 -7.86
CA GLU A 422 -21.15 17.56 -9.28
C GLU A 422 -20.00 16.73 -9.86
N ASP A 423 -18.77 16.89 -9.37
CA ASP A 423 -17.60 16.12 -9.82
C ASP A 423 -17.69 14.68 -9.31
N ILE A 424 -18.12 14.49 -8.05
CA ILE A 424 -18.41 13.15 -7.49
C ILE A 424 -19.54 12.49 -8.30
N PHE A 425 -20.64 13.19 -8.50
CA PHE A 425 -21.79 12.68 -9.26
C PHE A 425 -21.38 12.24 -10.68
N LYS A 426 -20.63 13.08 -11.41
CA LYS A 426 -20.18 12.79 -12.77
C LYS A 426 -19.29 11.54 -12.81
N ALA A 427 -18.32 11.44 -11.90
CA ALA A 427 -17.41 10.30 -11.83
C ALA A 427 -18.18 8.98 -11.55
N VAL A 428 -19.06 8.98 -10.55
CA VAL A 428 -19.91 7.80 -10.25
C VAL A 428 -20.83 7.48 -11.42
N LYS A 429 -21.48 8.49 -12.01
CA LYS A 429 -22.38 8.29 -13.16
C LYS A 429 -21.66 7.63 -14.33
N THR A 430 -20.42 8.00 -14.61
CA THR A 430 -19.62 7.44 -15.71
C THR A 430 -19.48 5.92 -15.57
N VAL A 431 -19.22 5.41 -14.37
CA VAL A 431 -18.92 3.98 -14.15
C VAL A 431 -20.11 3.15 -13.69
N MET A 432 -21.18 3.77 -13.18
CA MET A 432 -22.35 3.05 -12.65
C MET A 432 -23.61 3.20 -13.50
N VAL A 433 -23.76 4.31 -14.23
CA VAL A 433 -24.99 4.62 -14.96
C VAL A 433 -24.74 4.63 -16.48
N ASP A 434 -23.75 5.38 -16.95
CA ASP A 434 -23.43 5.52 -18.38
C ASP A 434 -22.50 4.39 -18.87
N VAL A 435 -22.69 3.18 -18.35
CA VAL A 435 -21.80 2.01 -18.51
C VAL A 435 -21.62 1.55 -19.96
N ASN A 436 -22.53 1.89 -20.84
CA ASN A 436 -22.48 1.56 -22.28
C ASN A 436 -22.06 2.76 -23.16
N LYS A 437 -21.72 3.91 -22.54
CA LYS A 437 -21.23 5.10 -23.22
C LYS A 437 -19.75 5.30 -22.91
N GLU A 438 -19.03 5.95 -23.82
CA GLU A 438 -17.66 6.34 -23.54
C GLU A 438 -17.62 7.50 -22.52
N PRO A 439 -16.63 7.51 -21.60
CA PRO A 439 -15.55 6.52 -21.42
C PRO A 439 -15.91 5.30 -20.55
N GLY A 440 -17.12 5.22 -19.99
CA GLY A 440 -17.56 4.18 -19.08
C GLY A 440 -17.44 2.77 -19.66
N ALA A 441 -17.77 2.59 -20.95
CA ALA A 441 -17.68 1.30 -21.64
C ALA A 441 -16.22 0.81 -21.73
N SER A 442 -15.30 1.67 -22.12
CA SER A 442 -13.86 1.35 -22.19
C SER A 442 -13.26 1.07 -20.82
N ILE A 443 -13.61 1.86 -19.80
CA ILE A 443 -13.13 1.66 -18.41
C ILE A 443 -13.56 0.28 -17.92
N ARG A 444 -14.81 -0.11 -18.11
CA ARG A 444 -15.33 -1.41 -17.70
C ARG A 444 -14.64 -2.57 -18.42
N ALA A 445 -14.42 -2.44 -19.73
CA ALA A 445 -13.71 -3.45 -20.52
C ALA A 445 -12.26 -3.65 -20.04
N ASN A 446 -11.54 -2.55 -19.82
CA ASN A 446 -10.16 -2.58 -19.32
C ASN A 446 -10.09 -3.15 -17.90
N GLN A 447 -11.01 -2.75 -17.02
CA GLN A 447 -11.03 -3.27 -15.66
C GLN A 447 -11.31 -4.78 -15.65
N LYS A 448 -12.21 -5.28 -16.51
CA LYS A 448 -12.44 -6.72 -16.67
C LYS A 448 -11.17 -7.44 -17.09
N TRP A 449 -10.43 -6.90 -18.06
CA TRP A 449 -9.16 -7.45 -18.50
C TRP A 449 -8.12 -7.49 -17.36
N TRP A 450 -7.97 -6.38 -16.61
CA TRP A 450 -7.07 -6.33 -15.46
C TRP A 450 -7.49 -7.30 -14.36
N ARG A 451 -8.77 -7.45 -14.11
CA ARG A 451 -9.28 -8.44 -13.17
C ARG A 451 -8.91 -9.87 -13.57
N GLU A 452 -9.12 -10.23 -14.83
CA GLU A 452 -8.74 -11.55 -15.36
C GLU A 452 -7.23 -11.79 -15.26
N PHE A 453 -6.41 -10.79 -15.56
CA PHE A 453 -4.95 -10.84 -15.41
C PHE A 453 -4.54 -11.02 -13.94
N LEU A 454 -5.08 -10.23 -13.04
CA LEU A 454 -4.73 -10.25 -11.61
C LEU A 454 -5.20 -11.55 -10.92
N LEU A 455 -6.30 -12.15 -11.36
CA LEU A 455 -6.81 -13.42 -10.82
C LEU A 455 -6.22 -14.66 -11.49
N ASN A 456 -5.39 -14.52 -12.52
CA ASN A 456 -4.75 -15.66 -13.16
C ASN A 456 -3.66 -16.25 -12.26
N GLY A 457 -3.98 -17.37 -11.60
CA GLY A 457 -3.08 -18.03 -10.65
C GLY A 457 -1.71 -18.39 -11.25
N GLN A 458 -1.65 -18.85 -12.50
CA GLN A 458 -0.39 -19.21 -13.16
C GLN A 458 0.52 -17.97 -13.34
N ILE A 459 -0.06 -16.82 -13.69
CA ILE A 459 0.70 -15.56 -13.81
C ILE A 459 1.19 -15.11 -12.44
N GLN A 460 0.33 -15.15 -11.42
CA GLN A 460 0.70 -14.73 -10.06
C GLN A 460 1.77 -15.65 -9.45
N ASP A 461 1.65 -16.94 -9.62
CA ASP A 461 2.64 -17.93 -9.14
C ASP A 461 3.98 -17.78 -9.87
N LYS A 462 3.94 -17.48 -11.18
CA LYS A 462 5.15 -17.23 -11.97
C LYS A 462 5.93 -16.02 -11.45
N PHE A 463 5.27 -14.92 -11.08
CA PHE A 463 5.96 -13.76 -10.51
C PHE A 463 6.77 -14.14 -9.27
N ILE A 464 6.19 -14.92 -8.37
CA ILE A 464 6.88 -15.34 -7.13
C ILE A 464 7.96 -16.37 -7.42
N ALA A 465 7.71 -17.34 -8.31
CA ALA A 465 8.71 -18.33 -8.69
C ALA A 465 9.96 -17.68 -9.32
N ASP A 466 9.76 -16.75 -10.26
CA ASP A 466 10.83 -15.97 -10.87
C ASP A 466 11.57 -15.12 -9.81
N PHE A 467 10.85 -14.43 -8.93
CA PHE A 467 11.43 -13.65 -7.85
C PHE A 467 12.31 -14.51 -6.91
N VAL A 468 11.83 -15.67 -6.48
CA VAL A 468 12.59 -16.59 -5.63
C VAL A 468 13.82 -17.15 -6.35
N LYS A 469 13.68 -17.48 -7.65
CA LYS A 469 14.79 -17.91 -8.48
C LYS A 469 15.89 -16.85 -8.55
N ASP A 470 15.52 -15.60 -8.79
CA ASP A 470 16.46 -14.49 -8.89
C ASP A 470 17.12 -14.19 -7.53
N LEU A 471 16.37 -14.26 -6.41
CA LEU A 471 16.96 -14.18 -5.07
C LEU A 471 17.99 -15.28 -4.82
N LYS A 472 17.68 -16.54 -5.18
CA LYS A 472 18.63 -17.66 -5.03
C LYS A 472 19.87 -17.48 -5.86
N ALA A 473 19.77 -16.89 -7.05
CA ALA A 473 20.93 -16.59 -7.89
C ALA A 473 21.81 -15.46 -7.32
N LEU A 474 21.25 -14.65 -6.44
CA LEU A 474 21.95 -13.55 -5.76
C LEU A 474 22.47 -13.96 -4.36
N ALA A 475 21.97 -15.03 -3.74
CA ALA A 475 22.43 -15.52 -2.44
C ALA A 475 23.82 -16.13 -2.53
#